data_39f5feabb7e81f2c0c26b55f9cf74691
#
_entry.id   39f5feabb7e81f2c0c26b55f9cf74691
#
_cell.length_a   1.000
_cell.length_b   1.000
_cell.length_c   1.000
_cell.angle_alpha   90.00
_cell.angle_beta   90.00
_cell.angle_gamma   90.00
#
_symmetry.space_group_name_H-M   'P 1'
#
loop_
_entity.id
_entity.type
_entity.pdbx_description
1 polymer ?
#
loop_
_entity_poly.entity_id
_entity_poly.type
_entity_poly.pdbx_seq_one_letter_code
_entity_poly.pdbx_strand_id
1 'polypeptide(L)'
;MINFTVVRWKNLLSSGNTFTELALNEHQTTLVLGENGAGKSTLLDALCFGLYGRGFRNLKKELLINSVNEKALLVEVEFDIGKKHYKIIRGMKPNLFEIYVDDVFINQDATVRDYQEQLEKQILKMNYRSFTQVCILGSANFVPFMQLKSKDRRNLVEDLLDISIFSTMGDILRTRVQNHVIEVRETTHQINIMEERLNGLSQQLVVLQENRDEKIGKFEDTISETQTNIDSLFAKVTIKTDSVAELDKSINDRDPQGDRLKQATSHLSKLEENKRKLEKEITFYESNDNCPICEQGIDEEHKTSHVTKKQVKKKELVHAIGELGKIIQESTNRMEEIRVISESITGIQKTIGVIQTEIVSNQKYIKKLQSEIEDLRTESTGKKDTQSKIDDGEEQLNVLHAKKETLTEQGHYYDIASTLLKDQGVRQKIIKQYVPIMNNMINKYLASLEFFVGFELDESFEETIKSRFRDVFKYDNFSQGEKMRIDLALLFTWRAIARMKNSVNTNLLVLDEVFDSSLDVAGTDDFLKLLNTLTEKTNVFIISHKGEALYDKFNNVLRFEKYKNFSRLAE
;
A
#
# COMPACT_ATOMS: atom_id res chain seq x y z
N MET A 1 -9.52 8.08 16.77
CA MET A 1 -8.31 7.91 17.61
C MET A 1 -8.59 6.79 18.59
N ILE A 2 -7.66 5.86 18.74
CA ILE A 2 -7.69 4.84 19.79
C ILE A 2 -7.06 5.44 21.04
N ASN A 3 -7.79 5.47 22.12
CA ASN A 3 -7.31 6.00 23.40
C ASN A 3 -7.10 4.83 24.36
N PHE A 4 -5.87 4.34 24.45
CA PHE A 4 -5.51 3.31 25.42
C PHE A 4 -5.59 3.88 26.82
N THR A 5 -6.34 3.21 27.70
CA THR A 5 -6.62 3.64 29.07
C THR A 5 -5.81 2.86 30.09
N VAL A 6 -5.88 1.54 30.03
CA VAL A 6 -5.25 0.67 31.02
C VAL A 6 -4.71 -0.60 30.37
N VAL A 7 -3.59 -1.09 30.88
CA VAL A 7 -3.11 -2.44 30.62
C VAL A 7 -2.81 -3.15 31.95
N ARG A 8 -3.30 -4.39 32.06
CA ARG A 8 -3.07 -5.26 33.22
C ARG A 8 -2.49 -6.59 32.77
N TRP A 9 -1.56 -7.12 33.53
CA TRP A 9 -1.04 -8.46 33.23
C TRP A 9 -0.61 -9.18 34.50
N LYS A 10 -0.66 -10.52 34.46
CA LYS A 10 -0.11 -11.41 35.44
C LYS A 10 0.46 -12.67 34.79
N ASN A 11 1.43 -13.29 35.43
CA ASN A 11 2.13 -14.49 34.96
C ASN A 11 2.72 -14.33 33.55
N LEU A 12 3.04 -13.10 33.15
CA LEU A 12 3.70 -12.80 31.90
C LEU A 12 5.20 -12.61 32.15
N LEU A 13 6.03 -13.43 31.52
CA LEU A 13 7.50 -13.39 31.64
C LEU A 13 7.95 -13.40 33.11
N SER A 14 8.56 -12.32 33.57
CA SER A 14 9.04 -12.19 34.96
C SER A 14 7.97 -11.78 35.98
N SER A 15 6.74 -11.46 35.54
CA SER A 15 5.66 -11.05 36.46
C SER A 15 5.03 -12.24 37.18
N GLY A 16 4.68 -12.05 38.45
CA GLY A 16 4.02 -13.08 39.27
C GLY A 16 2.52 -13.19 39.06
N ASN A 17 1.83 -13.87 39.96
CA ASN A 17 0.38 -14.11 39.89
C ASN A 17 -0.47 -12.91 40.35
N THR A 18 0.14 -11.84 40.80
CA THR A 18 -0.53 -10.58 41.13
C THR A 18 -0.59 -9.74 39.86
N PHE A 19 -1.72 -9.06 39.62
CA PHE A 19 -1.81 -8.14 38.51
C PHE A 19 -0.85 -6.96 38.68
N THR A 20 -0.09 -6.69 37.64
CA THR A 20 0.56 -5.40 37.43
C THR A 20 -0.37 -4.57 36.57
N GLU A 21 -0.73 -3.39 37.02
CA GLU A 21 -1.65 -2.47 36.34
C GLU A 21 -0.92 -1.18 36.00
N LEU A 22 -1.13 -0.70 34.77
CA LEU A 22 -0.62 0.58 34.31
C LEU A 22 -1.72 1.39 33.63
N ALA A 23 -1.97 2.59 34.15
CA ALA A 23 -2.75 3.60 33.47
C ALA A 23 -1.94 4.20 32.33
N LEU A 24 -2.51 4.24 31.12
CA LEU A 24 -1.81 4.66 29.90
C LEU A 24 -2.16 6.07 29.47
N ASN A 25 -3.13 6.71 30.08
CA ASN A 25 -3.68 8.01 29.67
C ASN A 25 -3.67 9.11 30.76
N GLU A 26 -3.12 8.83 31.94
CA GLU A 26 -3.12 9.80 33.06
C GLU A 26 -2.08 10.91 32.91
N HIS A 27 -0.90 10.57 32.38
CA HIS A 27 0.21 11.51 32.28
C HIS A 27 0.70 11.62 30.84
N GLN A 28 1.08 12.84 30.42
CA GLN A 28 1.63 13.07 29.09
C GLN A 28 2.97 12.39 28.87
N THR A 29 3.83 12.41 29.89
CA THR A 29 5.14 11.76 29.83
C THR A 29 5.37 10.96 31.11
N THR A 30 5.70 9.68 30.94
CA THR A 30 6.00 8.75 32.04
C THR A 30 7.35 8.09 31.80
N LEU A 31 8.24 8.21 32.78
CA LEU A 31 9.53 7.54 32.80
C LEU A 31 9.40 6.21 33.52
N VAL A 32 9.80 5.13 32.85
CA VAL A 32 9.79 3.77 33.41
C VAL A 32 11.22 3.35 33.74
N LEU A 33 11.49 3.22 35.02
CA LEU A 33 12.81 2.88 35.56
C LEU A 33 12.85 1.49 36.20
N GLY A 34 14.03 0.99 36.37
CA GLY A 34 14.31 -0.27 37.09
C GLY A 34 15.60 -0.93 36.61
N GLU A 35 16.11 -1.86 37.39
CA GLU A 35 17.30 -2.59 37.02
C GLU A 35 17.12 -3.48 35.78
N ASN A 36 18.22 -3.97 35.20
CA ASN A 36 18.16 -4.94 34.12
C ASN A 36 17.42 -6.20 34.54
N GLY A 37 16.42 -6.61 33.76
CA GLY A 37 15.58 -7.74 34.08
C GLY A 37 14.49 -7.48 35.13
N ALA A 38 14.29 -6.24 35.59
CA ALA A 38 13.20 -5.87 36.49
C ALA A 38 11.80 -5.93 35.83
N GLY A 39 11.71 -6.14 34.52
CA GLY A 39 10.43 -6.30 33.82
C GLY A 39 9.90 -5.05 33.14
N LYS A 40 10.72 -4.00 32.96
CA LYS A 40 10.32 -2.75 32.30
C LYS A 40 9.70 -2.98 30.92
N SER A 41 10.39 -3.68 30.04
CA SER A 41 9.93 -3.95 28.67
C SER A 41 8.79 -5.00 28.62
N THR A 42 8.37 -5.58 29.75
CA THR A 42 7.21 -6.49 29.82
C THR A 42 5.91 -5.76 29.44
N LEU A 43 5.85 -4.44 29.62
CA LEU A 43 4.76 -3.59 29.13
C LEU A 43 4.53 -3.78 27.62
N LEU A 44 5.62 -3.81 26.84
CA LEU A 44 5.54 -3.99 25.37
C LEU A 44 5.00 -5.38 25.01
N ASP A 45 5.48 -6.41 25.71
CA ASP A 45 4.99 -7.77 25.53
C ASP A 45 3.52 -7.91 25.95
N ALA A 46 3.10 -7.24 27.02
CA ALA A 46 1.71 -7.24 27.49
C ALA A 46 0.79 -6.61 26.45
N LEU A 47 1.10 -5.42 25.95
CA LEU A 47 0.32 -4.76 24.90
C LEU A 47 0.24 -5.60 23.63
N CYS A 48 1.38 -6.10 23.15
CA CYS A 48 1.43 -6.91 21.94
C CYS A 48 0.71 -8.24 22.10
N PHE A 49 0.88 -8.91 23.24
CA PHE A 49 0.19 -10.17 23.49
C PHE A 49 -1.32 -9.97 23.68
N GLY A 50 -1.73 -8.97 24.42
CA GLY A 50 -3.15 -8.66 24.63
C GLY A 50 -3.86 -8.39 23.30
N LEU A 51 -3.30 -7.54 22.47
CA LEU A 51 -3.93 -7.12 21.20
C LEU A 51 -3.75 -8.14 20.08
N TYR A 52 -2.57 -8.75 19.93
CA TYR A 52 -2.20 -9.54 18.75
C TYR A 52 -1.89 -11.02 19.06
N GLY A 53 -1.94 -11.46 20.31
CA GLY A 53 -1.69 -12.84 20.71
C GLY A 53 -0.23 -13.29 20.59
N ARG A 54 0.72 -12.36 20.47
CA ARG A 54 2.17 -12.59 20.42
C ARG A 54 2.92 -11.48 21.14
N GLY A 55 4.04 -11.79 21.75
CA GLY A 55 4.87 -10.79 22.42
C GLY A 55 5.53 -9.81 21.44
N PHE A 56 6.07 -8.73 21.96
CA PHE A 56 6.93 -7.81 21.24
C PHE A 56 8.28 -8.43 20.90
N ARG A 57 8.85 -9.13 21.88
CA ARG A 57 10.05 -9.93 21.68
C ARG A 57 9.75 -11.11 20.78
N ASN A 58 10.69 -11.47 19.92
CA ASN A 58 10.55 -12.63 19.01
C ASN A 58 10.70 -13.97 19.78
N LEU A 59 9.86 -14.17 20.79
CA LEU A 59 9.80 -15.37 21.61
C LEU A 59 8.68 -16.29 21.13
N LYS A 60 8.89 -17.61 21.27
CA LYS A 60 7.80 -18.56 21.11
C LYS A 60 6.72 -18.25 22.14
N LYS A 61 5.47 -18.42 21.74
CA LYS A 61 4.29 -18.07 22.56
C LYS A 61 4.32 -18.72 23.94
N GLU A 62 4.79 -19.95 24.01
CA GLU A 62 4.89 -20.73 25.27
C GLU A 62 5.88 -20.12 26.27
N LEU A 63 6.89 -19.40 25.76
CA LEU A 63 7.91 -18.74 26.60
C LEU A 63 7.44 -17.40 27.20
N LEU A 64 6.26 -16.94 26.83
CA LEU A 64 5.66 -15.76 27.44
C LEU A 64 5.09 -16.04 28.84
N ILE A 65 4.76 -17.29 29.12
CA ILE A 65 4.27 -17.68 30.45
C ILE A 65 5.42 -17.61 31.47
N ASN A 66 5.13 -17.09 32.63
CA ASN A 66 6.09 -17.07 33.72
C ASN A 66 6.63 -18.49 34.01
N SER A 67 7.95 -18.65 34.01
CA SER A 67 8.63 -19.94 34.13
C SER A 67 8.52 -20.59 35.51
N VAL A 68 8.14 -19.84 36.56
CA VAL A 68 7.94 -20.35 37.92
C VAL A 68 6.52 -20.85 38.11
N ASN A 69 5.54 -20.08 37.64
CA ASN A 69 4.12 -20.39 37.81
C ASN A 69 3.57 -21.32 36.72
N GLU A 70 4.13 -21.26 35.51
CA GLU A 70 3.84 -22.08 34.32
C GLU A 70 2.36 -22.14 33.87
N LYS A 71 1.50 -21.29 34.44
CA LYS A 71 0.05 -21.28 34.22
C LYS A 71 -0.55 -19.90 34.41
N ALA A 72 -1.82 -19.76 34.00
CA ALA A 72 -2.69 -18.62 34.26
C ALA A 72 -2.08 -17.28 33.84
N LEU A 73 -1.35 -17.26 32.69
CA LEU A 73 -1.00 -16.01 32.05
C LEU A 73 -2.29 -15.32 31.63
N LEU A 74 -2.45 -14.07 32.04
CA LEU A 74 -3.58 -13.24 31.66
C LEU A 74 -3.11 -11.82 31.40
N VAL A 75 -3.61 -11.25 30.30
CA VAL A 75 -3.41 -9.86 29.94
C VAL A 75 -4.76 -9.24 29.60
N GLU A 76 -5.00 -8.06 30.14
CA GLU A 76 -6.16 -7.23 29.84
C GLU A 76 -5.67 -5.91 29.25
N VAL A 77 -6.31 -5.45 28.16
CA VAL A 77 -6.05 -4.15 27.54
C VAL A 77 -7.38 -3.44 27.36
N GLU A 78 -7.47 -2.25 27.92
CA GLU A 78 -8.64 -1.39 27.82
C GLU A 78 -8.34 -0.14 26.97
N PHE A 79 -9.26 0.22 26.11
CA PHE A 79 -9.14 1.40 25.26
C PHE A 79 -10.50 1.90 24.78
N ASP A 80 -10.55 3.18 24.43
CA ASP A 80 -11.73 3.82 23.87
C ASP A 80 -11.57 4.15 22.41
N ILE A 81 -12.62 3.96 21.62
CA ILE A 81 -12.71 4.44 20.24
C ILE A 81 -13.99 5.27 20.10
N GLY A 82 -13.85 6.58 20.01
CA GLY A 82 -14.98 7.50 20.01
C GLY A 82 -15.70 7.48 21.36
N LYS A 83 -16.92 6.97 21.40
CA LYS A 83 -17.74 6.84 22.61
C LYS A 83 -17.82 5.40 23.14
N LYS A 84 -17.21 4.44 22.48
CA LYS A 84 -17.26 3.03 22.85
C LYS A 84 -16.02 2.65 23.63
N HIS A 85 -16.26 1.94 24.73
CA HIS A 85 -15.22 1.34 25.56
C HIS A 85 -14.96 -0.10 25.12
N TYR A 86 -13.71 -0.48 24.95
CA TYR A 86 -13.28 -1.81 24.56
C TYR A 86 -12.37 -2.41 25.63
N LYS A 87 -12.63 -3.67 25.97
CA LYS A 87 -11.75 -4.46 26.85
C LYS A 87 -11.40 -5.76 26.15
N ILE A 88 -10.11 -6.01 25.99
CA ILE A 88 -9.57 -7.24 25.43
C ILE A 88 -8.94 -8.04 26.54
N ILE A 89 -9.37 -9.29 26.70
CA ILE A 89 -8.80 -10.23 27.65
C ILE A 89 -8.15 -11.38 26.90
N ARG A 90 -6.88 -11.62 27.15
CA ARG A 90 -6.15 -12.72 26.53
C ARG A 90 -5.34 -13.49 27.54
N GLY A 91 -5.49 -14.82 27.50
CA GLY A 91 -4.83 -15.72 28.45
C GLY A 91 -4.19 -16.93 27.78
N MET A 92 -3.30 -17.56 28.53
CA MET A 92 -2.73 -18.87 28.21
C MET A 92 -2.72 -19.76 29.46
N LYS A 93 -3.05 -21.04 29.24
CA LYS A 93 -3.19 -22.06 30.27
C LYS A 93 -4.11 -21.64 31.45
N PRO A 94 -5.43 -21.46 31.18
CA PRO A 94 -6.16 -21.82 29.96
C PRO A 94 -6.03 -20.80 28.83
N ASN A 95 -6.23 -21.24 27.56
CA ASN A 95 -6.34 -20.34 26.43
C ASN A 95 -7.64 -19.55 26.55
N LEU A 96 -7.50 -18.23 26.53
CA LEU A 96 -8.61 -17.28 26.60
C LEU A 96 -8.39 -16.19 25.57
N PHE A 97 -9.47 -15.79 24.89
CA PHE A 97 -9.49 -14.60 24.04
C PHE A 97 -10.90 -14.05 24.02
N GLU A 98 -11.11 -12.93 24.66
CA GLU A 98 -12.41 -12.28 24.81
C GLU A 98 -12.31 -10.82 24.42
N ILE A 99 -13.36 -10.32 23.77
CA ILE A 99 -13.52 -8.91 23.40
C ILE A 99 -14.84 -8.44 23.98
N TYR A 100 -14.78 -7.37 24.76
CA TYR A 100 -15.94 -6.67 25.31
C TYR A 100 -16.07 -5.29 24.67
N VAL A 101 -17.30 -4.86 24.45
CA VAL A 101 -17.66 -3.50 24.00
C VAL A 101 -18.72 -2.97 24.95
N ASP A 102 -18.41 -1.88 25.64
CA ASP A 102 -19.28 -1.29 26.68
C ASP A 102 -19.74 -2.36 27.70
N ASP A 103 -18.79 -3.17 28.18
CA ASP A 103 -18.94 -4.31 29.09
C ASP A 103 -19.79 -5.47 28.55
N VAL A 104 -20.22 -5.43 27.29
CA VAL A 104 -20.95 -6.52 26.63
C VAL A 104 -19.96 -7.41 25.88
N PHE A 105 -19.96 -8.71 26.20
CA PHE A 105 -19.15 -9.70 25.51
C PHE A 105 -19.60 -9.87 24.05
N ILE A 106 -18.66 -9.75 23.12
CA ILE A 106 -18.92 -10.07 21.72
C ILE A 106 -18.88 -11.59 21.54
N ASN A 107 -20.02 -12.19 21.18
CA ASN A 107 -20.15 -13.64 21.01
C ASN A 107 -19.20 -14.18 19.95
N GLN A 108 -18.50 -15.29 20.25
CA GLN A 108 -17.56 -15.95 19.37
C GLN A 108 -18.21 -17.08 18.59
N ASP A 109 -19.01 -16.75 17.57
CA ASP A 109 -19.54 -17.77 16.65
C ASP A 109 -18.51 -18.21 15.58
N ALA A 110 -17.32 -17.58 15.57
CA ALA A 110 -16.25 -17.78 14.60
C ALA A 110 -14.99 -18.38 15.24
N THR A 111 -14.03 -18.79 14.41
CA THR A 111 -12.73 -19.29 14.90
C THR A 111 -11.91 -18.17 15.57
N VAL A 112 -10.98 -18.54 16.46
CA VAL A 112 -10.04 -17.60 17.11
C VAL A 112 -9.30 -16.74 16.07
N ARG A 113 -9.06 -17.28 14.88
CA ARG A 113 -8.41 -16.56 13.78
C ARG A 113 -9.31 -15.47 13.21
N ASP A 114 -10.57 -15.77 12.96
CA ASP A 114 -11.54 -14.82 12.42
C ASP A 114 -11.79 -13.69 13.43
N TYR A 115 -11.81 -14.05 14.71
CA TYR A 115 -11.99 -13.11 15.80
C TYR A 115 -10.77 -12.17 15.97
N GLN A 116 -9.55 -12.68 15.76
CA GLN A 116 -8.35 -11.85 15.68
C GLN A 116 -8.40 -10.91 14.46
N GLU A 117 -8.84 -11.43 13.33
CA GLU A 117 -8.97 -10.62 12.12
C GLU A 117 -10.00 -9.51 12.28
N GLN A 118 -11.12 -9.78 12.97
CA GLN A 118 -12.11 -8.78 13.34
C GLN A 118 -11.50 -7.68 14.24
N LEU A 119 -10.72 -8.08 15.26
CA LEU A 119 -10.04 -7.12 16.13
C LEU A 119 -9.07 -6.23 15.34
N GLU A 120 -8.24 -6.82 14.48
CA GLU A 120 -7.24 -6.07 13.73
C GLU A 120 -7.85 -5.20 12.63
N LYS A 121 -8.80 -5.72 11.84
CA LYS A 121 -9.32 -5.02 10.65
C LYS A 121 -10.51 -4.11 10.94
N GLN A 122 -11.38 -4.47 11.89
CA GLN A 122 -12.63 -3.73 12.12
C GLN A 122 -12.55 -2.81 13.34
N ILE A 123 -11.93 -3.26 14.43
CA ILE A 123 -11.87 -2.50 15.68
C ILE A 123 -10.62 -1.61 15.70
N LEU A 124 -9.43 -2.19 15.69
CA LEU A 124 -8.17 -1.45 15.76
C LEU A 124 -7.81 -0.77 14.45
N LYS A 125 -8.24 -1.33 13.32
CA LYS A 125 -7.82 -0.96 11.95
C LYS A 125 -6.30 -0.93 11.80
N MET A 126 -5.62 -1.79 12.53
CA MET A 126 -4.18 -1.80 12.69
C MET A 126 -3.70 -3.23 12.95
N ASN A 127 -2.79 -3.72 12.11
CA ASN A 127 -2.13 -4.98 12.35
C ASN A 127 -0.94 -4.83 13.31
N TYR A 128 -0.37 -5.94 13.73
CA TYR A 128 0.77 -5.97 14.65
C TYR A 128 1.95 -5.09 14.18
N ARG A 129 2.29 -5.12 12.88
CA ARG A 129 3.43 -4.36 12.36
C ARG A 129 3.15 -2.87 12.38
N SER A 130 1.96 -2.47 11.96
CA SER A 130 1.55 -1.06 12.00
C SER A 130 1.53 -0.54 13.43
N PHE A 131 1.03 -1.34 14.39
CA PHE A 131 1.09 -1.00 15.80
C PHE A 131 2.51 -0.79 16.30
N THR A 132 3.40 -1.76 16.05
CA THR A 132 4.80 -1.67 16.52
C THR A 132 5.55 -0.52 15.88
N GLN A 133 5.27 -0.18 14.63
CA GLN A 133 5.95 0.92 13.91
C GLN A 133 5.40 2.31 14.26
N VAL A 134 4.18 2.41 14.80
CA VAL A 134 3.53 3.69 15.13
C VAL A 134 3.56 3.96 16.64
N CYS A 135 3.49 2.91 17.46
CA CYS A 135 3.36 3.05 18.91
C CYS A 135 4.63 2.71 19.68
N ILE A 136 5.58 1.99 19.07
CA ILE A 136 6.76 1.49 19.77
C ILE A 136 8.02 1.86 19.00
N LEU A 137 9.05 2.31 19.72
CA LEU A 137 10.42 2.36 19.23
C LEU A 137 11.32 1.76 20.32
N GLY A 138 12.17 0.82 19.95
CA GLY A 138 13.03 0.13 20.91
C GLY A 138 14.37 -0.29 20.32
N SER A 139 15.33 -0.59 21.20
CA SER A 139 16.69 -0.96 20.79
C SER A 139 16.85 -2.46 20.52
N ALA A 140 16.23 -3.34 21.31
CA ALA A 140 16.62 -4.76 21.34
C ALA A 140 15.83 -5.67 20.37
N ASN A 141 14.55 -5.40 20.10
CA ASN A 141 13.69 -6.28 19.28
C ASN A 141 12.85 -5.51 18.26
N PHE A 142 13.02 -4.21 18.19
CA PHE A 142 12.38 -3.38 17.18
C PHE A 142 13.07 -3.60 15.84
N VAL A 143 12.29 -3.88 14.80
CA VAL A 143 12.80 -3.93 13.44
C VAL A 143 12.50 -2.58 12.80
N PRO A 144 13.51 -1.73 12.56
CA PRO A 144 13.33 -0.43 11.93
C PRO A 144 12.61 -0.53 10.60
N PHE A 145 11.85 0.49 10.24
CA PHE A 145 11.13 0.55 8.97
C PHE A 145 12.05 0.25 7.78
N MET A 146 13.27 0.79 7.79
CA MET A 146 14.22 0.61 6.70
C MET A 146 14.80 -0.82 6.61
N GLN A 147 14.69 -1.62 7.66
CA GLN A 147 15.08 -3.04 7.68
C GLN A 147 13.92 -3.99 7.35
N LEU A 148 12.70 -3.47 7.24
CA LEU A 148 11.56 -4.26 6.77
C LEU A 148 11.74 -4.61 5.29
N LYS A 149 11.19 -5.76 4.87
CA LYS A 149 11.11 -6.10 3.44
C LYS A 149 10.21 -5.11 2.73
N SER A 150 10.48 -4.80 1.45
CA SER A 150 9.72 -3.84 0.63
C SER A 150 8.20 -4.07 0.68
N LYS A 151 7.75 -5.34 0.66
CA LYS A 151 6.33 -5.69 0.81
C LYS A 151 5.76 -5.24 2.17
N ASP A 152 6.54 -5.36 3.24
CA ASP A 152 6.11 -5.02 4.58
C ASP A 152 6.09 -3.51 4.82
N ARG A 153 7.07 -2.78 4.24
CA ARG A 153 7.07 -1.31 4.20
C ARG A 153 5.82 -0.79 3.50
N ARG A 154 5.50 -1.38 2.35
CA ARG A 154 4.32 -1.02 1.57
C ARG A 154 3.03 -1.26 2.34
N ASN A 155 2.85 -2.44 2.92
CA ASN A 155 1.67 -2.77 3.71
C ASN A 155 1.49 -1.79 4.89
N LEU A 156 2.58 -1.44 5.59
CA LEU A 156 2.53 -0.45 6.66
C LEU A 156 2.02 0.90 6.15
N VAL A 157 2.56 1.40 5.06
CA VAL A 157 2.14 2.70 4.51
C VAL A 157 0.70 2.64 3.99
N GLU A 158 0.28 1.53 3.38
CA GLU A 158 -1.12 1.32 2.97
C GLU A 158 -2.07 1.36 4.17
N ASP A 159 -1.69 0.77 5.31
CA ASP A 159 -2.47 0.86 6.55
C ASP A 159 -2.53 2.31 7.08
N LEU A 160 -1.39 3.01 7.10
CA LEU A 160 -1.32 4.40 7.55
C LEU A 160 -2.15 5.35 6.68
N LEU A 161 -2.21 5.10 5.38
CA LEU A 161 -3.01 5.88 4.43
C LEU A 161 -4.48 5.48 4.38
N ASP A 162 -4.88 4.43 5.13
CA ASP A 162 -6.24 3.83 5.10
C ASP A 162 -6.64 3.37 3.68
N ILE A 163 -5.68 2.84 2.93
CA ILE A 163 -5.89 2.34 1.56
C ILE A 163 -5.79 0.82 1.46
N SER A 164 -5.63 0.12 2.56
CA SER A 164 -5.64 -1.35 2.65
C SER A 164 -6.95 -1.96 2.14
N ILE A 165 -8.03 -1.16 2.09
CA ILE A 165 -9.31 -1.55 1.48
C ILE A 165 -9.15 -1.99 0.02
N PHE A 166 -8.23 -1.39 -0.74
CA PHE A 166 -7.97 -1.79 -2.13
C PHE A 166 -7.36 -3.19 -2.22
N SER A 167 -6.59 -3.61 -1.21
CA SER A 167 -6.09 -4.98 -1.10
C SER A 167 -7.23 -5.97 -0.87
N THR A 168 -8.13 -5.65 0.06
CA THR A 168 -9.35 -6.45 0.30
C THR A 168 -10.25 -6.52 -0.93
N MET A 169 -10.44 -5.38 -1.62
CA MET A 169 -11.17 -5.35 -2.90
C MET A 169 -10.47 -6.23 -3.96
N GLY A 170 -9.15 -6.21 -4.02
CA GLY A 170 -8.36 -7.06 -4.92
C GLY A 170 -8.54 -8.56 -4.63
N ASP A 171 -8.60 -8.95 -3.37
CA ASP A 171 -8.85 -10.35 -2.98
C ASP A 171 -10.28 -10.80 -3.31
N ILE A 172 -11.27 -9.95 -3.05
CA ILE A 172 -12.67 -10.20 -3.44
C ILE A 172 -12.78 -10.30 -4.97
N LEU A 173 -12.14 -9.38 -5.69
CA LEU A 173 -12.15 -9.39 -7.14
C LEU A 173 -11.49 -10.65 -7.69
N ARG A 174 -10.36 -11.09 -7.11
CA ARG A 174 -9.70 -12.35 -7.53
C ARG A 174 -10.63 -13.54 -7.44
N THR A 175 -11.39 -13.66 -6.35
CA THR A 175 -12.39 -14.73 -6.19
C THR A 175 -13.50 -14.60 -7.23
N ARG A 176 -13.99 -13.39 -7.50
CA ARG A 176 -15.01 -13.14 -8.54
C ARG A 176 -14.49 -13.48 -9.93
N VAL A 177 -13.26 -13.10 -10.25
CA VAL A 177 -12.59 -13.44 -11.52
C VAL A 177 -12.45 -14.95 -11.68
N GLN A 178 -12.05 -15.65 -10.63
CA GLN A 178 -11.96 -17.13 -10.67
C GLN A 178 -13.32 -17.77 -10.96
N ASN A 179 -14.37 -17.35 -10.26
CA ASN A 179 -15.72 -17.85 -10.49
C ASN A 179 -16.21 -17.50 -11.90
N HIS A 180 -15.94 -16.29 -12.35
CA HIS A 180 -16.28 -15.86 -13.70
C HIS A 180 -15.59 -16.71 -14.79
N VAL A 181 -14.29 -17.02 -14.62
CA VAL A 181 -13.55 -17.90 -15.56
C VAL A 181 -14.19 -19.29 -15.61
N ILE A 182 -14.62 -19.82 -14.47
CA ILE A 182 -15.33 -21.10 -14.41
C ILE A 182 -16.65 -21.00 -15.19
N GLU A 183 -17.44 -19.96 -14.94
CA GLU A 183 -18.74 -19.76 -15.59
C GLU A 183 -18.61 -19.57 -17.11
N VAL A 184 -17.60 -18.82 -17.57
CA VAL A 184 -17.27 -18.68 -19.00
C VAL A 184 -16.92 -20.04 -19.61
N ARG A 185 -16.12 -20.84 -18.90
CA ARG A 185 -15.74 -22.18 -19.36
C ARG A 185 -16.94 -23.13 -19.46
N GLU A 186 -17.79 -23.15 -18.42
CA GLU A 186 -19.00 -23.96 -18.39
C GLU A 186 -19.96 -23.55 -19.49
N THR A 187 -20.20 -22.21 -19.66
CA THR A 187 -21.05 -21.70 -20.73
C THR A 187 -20.50 -22.08 -22.11
N THR A 188 -19.17 -21.96 -22.29
CA THR A 188 -18.51 -22.36 -23.54
C THR A 188 -18.62 -23.86 -23.77
N HIS A 189 -18.49 -24.67 -22.73
CA HIS A 189 -18.67 -26.12 -22.83
C HIS A 189 -20.12 -26.49 -23.18
N GLN A 190 -21.11 -25.82 -22.58
CA GLN A 190 -22.52 -26.00 -22.92
C GLN A 190 -22.82 -25.63 -24.37
N ILE A 191 -22.20 -24.53 -24.87
CA ILE A 191 -22.29 -24.14 -26.27
C ILE A 191 -21.76 -25.26 -27.16
N ASN A 192 -20.53 -25.75 -26.86
CA ASN A 192 -19.92 -26.82 -27.66
C ASN A 192 -20.78 -28.12 -27.66
N ILE A 193 -21.29 -28.51 -26.50
CA ILE A 193 -22.18 -29.68 -26.38
C ILE A 193 -23.45 -29.47 -27.20
N MET A 194 -24.04 -28.29 -27.16
CA MET A 194 -25.26 -27.99 -27.92
C MET A 194 -24.99 -27.98 -29.42
N GLU A 195 -23.84 -27.39 -29.84
CA GLU A 195 -23.38 -27.42 -31.24
C GLU A 195 -23.17 -28.85 -31.73
N GLU A 196 -22.52 -29.72 -30.92
CA GLU A 196 -22.34 -31.15 -31.24
C GLU A 196 -23.68 -31.91 -31.35
N ARG A 197 -24.62 -31.64 -30.44
CA ARG A 197 -25.95 -32.23 -30.44
C ARG A 197 -26.75 -31.84 -31.69
N LEU A 198 -26.71 -30.56 -32.07
CA LEU A 198 -27.35 -30.04 -33.28
C LEU A 198 -26.74 -30.67 -34.54
N ASN A 199 -25.41 -30.80 -34.58
CA ASN A 199 -24.71 -31.48 -35.67
C ASN A 199 -25.13 -32.97 -35.77
N GLY A 200 -25.27 -33.67 -34.64
CA GLY A 200 -25.70 -35.07 -34.61
C GLY A 200 -27.13 -35.28 -35.14
N LEU A 201 -28.05 -34.33 -34.81
CA LEU A 201 -29.42 -34.34 -35.31
C LEU A 201 -29.48 -34.08 -36.82
N SER A 202 -28.64 -33.16 -37.33
CA SER A 202 -28.59 -32.84 -38.76
C SER A 202 -28.04 -34.02 -39.60
N GLN A 203 -27.05 -34.75 -39.08
CA GLN A 203 -26.52 -35.94 -39.77
C GLN A 203 -27.57 -37.04 -39.97
N GLN A 204 -28.49 -37.20 -39.03
CA GLN A 204 -29.59 -38.19 -39.19
C GLN A 204 -30.57 -37.83 -40.30
N LEU A 205 -30.64 -36.56 -40.64
CA LEU A 205 -31.59 -36.04 -41.61
C LEU A 205 -31.06 -36.02 -43.06
N VAL A 206 -29.72 -36.00 -43.22
CA VAL A 206 -29.06 -36.01 -44.54
C VAL A 206 -29.38 -37.24 -45.39
N VAL A 207 -29.70 -38.34 -44.77
CA VAL A 207 -29.99 -39.62 -45.44
C VAL A 207 -31.32 -39.61 -46.24
N LEU A 208 -32.12 -38.57 -46.14
CA LEU A 208 -33.51 -38.58 -46.63
C LEU A 208 -33.76 -37.77 -47.92
N GLN A 209 -32.71 -37.30 -48.65
CA GLN A 209 -33.05 -36.32 -49.71
C GLN A 209 -32.19 -36.17 -50.95
N GLU A 210 -32.75 -36.46 -52.10
CA GLU A 210 -32.15 -36.14 -53.40
C GLU A 210 -32.78 -34.95 -54.17
N ASN A 211 -33.89 -34.40 -53.70
CA ASN A 211 -34.67 -33.43 -54.51
C ASN A 211 -34.49 -31.95 -54.14
N ARG A 212 -33.46 -31.53 -53.44
CA ARG A 212 -33.29 -30.11 -53.00
C ARG A 212 -31.95 -29.46 -53.30
N ASP A 213 -31.15 -30.12 -54.12
CA ASP A 213 -29.79 -29.64 -54.45
C ASP A 213 -29.76 -28.23 -55.03
N GLU A 214 -30.82 -27.82 -55.73
CA GLU A 214 -30.88 -26.48 -56.33
C GLU A 214 -31.05 -25.33 -55.30
N LYS A 215 -31.81 -25.58 -54.22
CA LYS A 215 -31.91 -24.56 -53.13
C LYS A 215 -30.66 -24.58 -52.27
N ILE A 216 -30.06 -25.73 -52.04
CA ILE A 216 -28.82 -25.86 -51.30
C ILE A 216 -27.68 -25.14 -52.01
N GLY A 217 -27.59 -25.30 -53.36
CA GLY A 217 -26.57 -24.59 -54.11
C GLY A 217 -26.64 -23.08 -53.98
N LYS A 218 -27.86 -22.49 -53.93
CA LYS A 218 -28.02 -21.06 -53.71
C LYS A 218 -27.52 -20.60 -52.33
N PHE A 219 -27.71 -21.42 -51.30
CA PHE A 219 -27.19 -21.12 -49.98
C PHE A 219 -25.67 -21.32 -49.92
N GLU A 220 -25.13 -22.32 -50.58
CA GLU A 220 -23.69 -22.56 -50.70
C GLU A 220 -22.98 -21.40 -51.41
N ASP A 221 -23.60 -20.82 -52.47
CA ASP A 221 -23.11 -19.60 -53.11
C ASP A 221 -23.07 -18.40 -52.16
N THR A 222 -24.12 -18.22 -51.36
CA THR A 222 -24.19 -17.15 -50.38
C THR A 222 -23.13 -17.27 -49.27
N ILE A 223 -22.86 -18.53 -48.83
CA ILE A 223 -21.78 -18.81 -47.86
C ILE A 223 -20.43 -18.43 -48.44
N SER A 224 -20.19 -18.79 -49.73
CA SER A 224 -18.93 -18.44 -50.43
C SER A 224 -18.72 -16.94 -50.55
N GLU A 225 -19.76 -16.15 -50.88
CA GLU A 225 -19.69 -14.69 -50.89
C GLU A 225 -19.40 -14.10 -49.53
N THR A 226 -20.07 -14.61 -48.48
CA THR A 226 -19.87 -14.14 -47.10
C THR A 226 -18.46 -14.48 -46.60
N GLN A 227 -17.92 -15.65 -47.00
CA GLN A 227 -16.54 -16.01 -46.68
C GLN A 227 -15.53 -15.04 -47.32
N THR A 228 -15.75 -14.65 -48.56
CA THR A 228 -14.93 -13.68 -49.26
C THR A 228 -14.94 -12.32 -48.54
N ASN A 229 -16.10 -11.94 -47.98
CA ASN A 229 -16.19 -10.72 -47.17
C ASN A 229 -15.37 -10.81 -45.87
N ILE A 230 -15.46 -11.97 -45.18
CA ILE A 230 -14.66 -12.24 -43.96
C ILE A 230 -13.16 -12.10 -44.26
N ASP A 231 -12.70 -12.67 -45.37
CA ASP A 231 -11.28 -12.61 -45.77
C ASP A 231 -10.84 -11.17 -46.05
N SER A 232 -11.74 -10.34 -46.64
CA SER A 232 -11.49 -8.90 -46.79
C SER A 232 -11.37 -8.16 -45.46
N LEU A 233 -12.18 -8.54 -44.48
CA LEU A 233 -12.15 -7.97 -43.13
C LEU A 233 -10.86 -8.36 -42.39
N PHE A 234 -10.39 -9.60 -42.53
CA PHE A 234 -9.09 -10.01 -41.98
C PHE A 234 -7.93 -9.19 -42.56
N ALA A 235 -7.93 -8.93 -43.88
CA ALA A 235 -6.92 -8.06 -44.49
C ALA A 235 -6.93 -6.65 -43.88
N LYS A 236 -8.11 -6.08 -43.60
CA LYS A 236 -8.23 -4.79 -42.93
C LYS A 236 -7.69 -4.79 -41.50
N VAL A 237 -7.90 -5.88 -40.74
CA VAL A 237 -7.34 -6.04 -39.39
C VAL A 237 -5.82 -6.06 -39.46
N THR A 238 -5.23 -6.80 -40.39
CA THR A 238 -3.78 -6.87 -40.57
C THR A 238 -3.17 -5.49 -40.81
N ILE A 239 -3.72 -4.72 -41.79
CA ILE A 239 -3.24 -3.35 -42.08
C ILE A 239 -3.27 -2.46 -40.84
N LYS A 240 -4.36 -2.53 -40.04
CA LYS A 240 -4.47 -1.72 -38.83
C LYS A 240 -3.51 -2.17 -37.73
N THR A 241 -3.24 -3.48 -37.62
CA THR A 241 -2.27 -4.01 -36.69
C THR A 241 -0.85 -3.55 -37.05
N ASP A 242 -0.51 -3.56 -38.32
CA ASP A 242 0.78 -3.03 -38.79
C ASP A 242 0.91 -1.54 -38.47
N SER A 243 -0.17 -0.78 -38.65
CA SER A 243 -0.19 0.65 -38.27
C SER A 243 0.03 0.86 -36.77
N VAL A 244 -0.56 0.01 -35.94
CA VAL A 244 -0.31 0.04 -34.48
C VAL A 244 1.16 -0.27 -34.17
N ALA A 245 1.74 -1.29 -34.84
CA ALA A 245 3.14 -1.66 -34.65
C ALA A 245 4.13 -0.54 -35.09
N GLU A 246 3.79 0.18 -36.16
CA GLU A 246 4.59 1.35 -36.58
C GLU A 246 4.46 2.52 -35.59
N LEU A 247 3.25 2.80 -35.13
CA LEU A 247 3.01 3.85 -34.14
C LEU A 247 3.71 3.51 -32.82
N ASP A 248 3.65 2.26 -32.39
CA ASP A 248 4.30 1.78 -31.16
C ASP A 248 5.83 1.92 -31.26
N LYS A 249 6.42 1.60 -32.43
CA LYS A 249 7.84 1.87 -32.69
C LYS A 249 8.19 3.35 -32.59
N SER A 250 7.28 4.24 -32.98
CA SER A 250 7.51 5.69 -32.95
C SER A 250 7.54 6.27 -31.54
N ILE A 251 7.06 5.51 -30.56
CA ILE A 251 7.01 5.90 -29.13
C ILE A 251 7.88 5.01 -28.25
N ASN A 252 8.83 4.27 -28.84
CA ASN A 252 9.73 3.39 -28.08
C ASN A 252 10.67 4.16 -27.13
N ASP A 253 10.73 5.48 -27.30
CA ASP A 253 11.44 6.41 -26.41
C ASP A 253 10.62 6.85 -25.18
N ARG A 254 9.42 6.29 -24.98
CA ARG A 254 8.50 6.67 -23.89
C ARG A 254 9.16 6.61 -22.51
N ASP A 255 9.77 5.47 -22.19
CA ASP A 255 10.39 5.27 -20.87
C ASP A 255 11.64 6.16 -20.71
N PRO A 256 12.59 6.19 -21.69
CA PRO A 256 13.70 7.14 -21.67
C PRO A 256 13.28 8.59 -21.51
N GLN A 257 12.24 9.03 -22.22
CA GLN A 257 11.74 10.41 -22.11
C GLN A 257 11.06 10.68 -20.76
N GLY A 258 10.31 9.72 -20.24
CA GLY A 258 9.71 9.78 -18.92
C GLY A 258 10.76 9.91 -17.82
N ASP A 259 11.83 9.14 -17.92
CA ASP A 259 12.95 9.19 -16.97
C ASP A 259 13.75 10.49 -17.11
N ARG A 260 13.98 10.96 -18.35
CA ARG A 260 14.63 12.25 -18.61
C ARG A 260 13.84 13.40 -18.01
N LEU A 261 12.52 13.40 -18.17
CA LEU A 261 11.63 14.42 -17.58
C LEU A 261 11.70 14.40 -16.05
N LYS A 262 11.62 13.21 -15.42
CA LYS A 262 11.72 13.05 -13.97
C LYS A 262 13.06 13.54 -13.43
N GLN A 263 14.16 13.15 -14.07
CA GLN A 263 15.50 13.57 -13.69
C GLN A 263 15.67 15.09 -13.82
N ALA A 264 15.26 15.65 -14.96
CA ALA A 264 15.34 17.10 -15.20
C ALA A 264 14.51 17.88 -14.18
N THR A 265 13.29 17.43 -13.86
CA THR A 265 12.42 18.06 -12.87
C THR A 265 13.04 17.97 -11.46
N SER A 266 13.63 16.82 -11.10
CA SER A 266 14.34 16.66 -9.83
C SER A 266 15.55 17.59 -9.73
N HIS A 267 16.32 17.70 -10.82
CA HIS A 267 17.46 18.62 -10.86
C HIS A 267 17.03 20.09 -10.80
N LEU A 268 15.95 20.46 -11.50
CA LEU A 268 15.40 21.80 -11.44
C LEU A 268 15.02 22.19 -10.01
N SER A 269 14.28 21.32 -9.32
CA SER A 269 13.89 21.58 -7.93
C SER A 269 15.08 21.79 -7.00
N LYS A 270 16.17 21.03 -7.19
CA LYS A 270 17.41 21.20 -6.42
C LYS A 270 18.11 22.52 -6.74
N LEU A 271 18.16 22.90 -8.01
CA LEU A 271 18.78 24.18 -8.41
C LEU A 271 17.96 25.37 -7.90
N GLU A 272 16.64 25.29 -7.93
CA GLU A 272 15.75 26.31 -7.37
C GLU A 272 15.90 26.43 -5.86
N GLU A 273 16.03 25.31 -5.14
CA GLU A 273 16.32 25.32 -3.70
C GLU A 273 17.67 25.99 -3.40
N ASN A 274 18.70 25.61 -4.16
CA ASN A 274 20.02 26.22 -4.03
C ASN A 274 20.01 27.72 -4.35
N LYS A 275 19.26 28.11 -5.38
CA LYS A 275 19.02 29.52 -5.70
C LYS A 275 18.39 30.26 -4.52
N ARG A 276 17.31 29.69 -3.92
CA ARG A 276 16.64 30.27 -2.75
C ARG A 276 17.58 30.38 -1.52
N LYS A 277 18.45 29.37 -1.31
CA LYS A 277 19.47 29.43 -0.24
C LYS A 277 20.44 30.57 -0.48
N LEU A 278 20.96 30.67 -1.71
CA LEU A 278 21.87 31.77 -2.07
C LEU A 278 21.20 33.16 -1.94
N GLU A 279 19.94 33.24 -2.33
CA GLU A 279 19.16 34.50 -2.17
C GLU A 279 19.03 34.89 -0.71
N LYS A 280 18.70 33.93 0.18
CA LYS A 280 18.67 34.19 1.63
C LYS A 280 20.02 34.60 2.19
N GLU A 281 21.09 33.96 1.73
CA GLU A 281 22.44 34.28 2.17
C GLU A 281 22.89 35.65 1.66
N ILE A 282 22.55 36.00 0.42
CA ILE A 282 22.82 37.36 -0.12
C ILE A 282 22.05 38.38 0.72
N THR A 283 20.74 38.19 0.93
CA THR A 283 19.90 39.08 1.74
C THR A 283 20.43 39.18 3.18
N PHE A 284 20.92 38.07 3.75
CA PHE A 284 21.52 38.09 5.09
C PHE A 284 22.73 39.01 5.16
N TYR A 285 23.65 38.90 4.21
CA TYR A 285 24.83 39.76 4.17
C TYR A 285 24.50 41.23 3.81
N GLU A 286 23.48 41.46 3.00
CA GLU A 286 23.03 42.81 2.63
C GLU A 286 22.29 43.52 3.77
N SER A 287 21.59 42.75 4.64
CA SER A 287 20.73 43.33 5.69
C SER A 287 21.33 43.35 7.10
N ASN A 288 22.52 42.76 7.31
CA ASN A 288 23.12 42.71 8.64
C ASN A 288 24.55 43.24 8.62
N ASP A 289 24.78 44.24 9.42
CA ASP A 289 26.12 44.84 9.64
C ASP A 289 26.88 44.13 10.76
N ASN A 290 26.16 43.43 11.62
CA ASN A 290 26.73 42.59 12.68
C ASN A 290 26.16 41.19 12.57
N CYS A 291 26.95 40.17 12.89
CA CYS A 291 26.50 38.80 12.94
C CYS A 291 25.47 38.61 14.08
N PRO A 292 24.23 38.21 13.82
CA PRO A 292 23.21 38.07 14.86
C PRO A 292 23.46 36.93 15.84
N ILE A 293 24.47 36.07 15.57
CA ILE A 293 24.81 34.93 16.43
C ILE A 293 25.97 35.27 17.37
N CYS A 294 27.00 35.98 16.90
CA CYS A 294 28.19 36.27 17.69
C CYS A 294 28.42 37.76 17.91
N GLU A 295 27.50 38.62 17.46
CA GLU A 295 27.50 40.11 17.61
C GLU A 295 28.75 40.84 17.04
N GLN A 296 29.65 40.11 16.39
CA GLN A 296 30.81 40.69 15.73
C GLN A 296 30.41 41.43 14.46
N GLY A 297 31.01 42.61 14.25
CA GLY A 297 30.85 43.41 13.03
C GLY A 297 31.33 42.61 11.79
N ILE A 298 30.54 42.62 10.75
CA ILE A 298 30.89 42.02 9.47
C ILE A 298 31.63 43.10 8.66
N ASP A 299 32.90 42.84 8.38
CA ASP A 299 33.73 43.76 7.58
C ASP A 299 33.13 44.01 6.18
N GLU A 300 33.06 45.27 5.79
CA GLU A 300 32.46 45.72 4.52
C GLU A 300 33.16 45.10 3.29
N GLU A 301 34.49 44.93 3.32
CA GLU A 301 35.23 44.26 2.23
C GLU A 301 34.85 42.75 2.14
N HIS A 302 34.73 42.12 3.29
CA HIS A 302 34.31 40.71 3.38
C HIS A 302 32.87 40.53 2.91
N LYS A 303 31.98 41.48 3.30
CA LYS A 303 30.57 41.51 2.91
C LYS A 303 30.41 41.61 1.39
N THR A 304 31.07 42.63 0.80
CA THR A 304 31.01 42.88 -0.65
C THR A 304 31.58 41.74 -1.47
N SER A 305 32.73 41.16 -1.03
CA SER A 305 33.33 40.00 -1.69
C SER A 305 32.43 38.77 -1.65
N HIS A 306 31.79 38.50 -0.51
CA HIS A 306 30.87 37.36 -0.37
C HIS A 306 29.59 37.53 -1.18
N VAL A 307 28.98 38.73 -1.15
CA VAL A 307 27.78 39.04 -1.94
C VAL A 307 28.06 38.90 -3.43
N THR A 308 29.18 39.48 -3.91
CA THR A 308 29.56 39.45 -5.33
C THR A 308 29.78 38.01 -5.81
N LYS A 309 30.52 37.21 -5.04
CA LYS A 309 30.74 35.78 -5.38
C LYS A 309 29.41 34.98 -5.43
N LYS A 310 28.50 35.28 -4.49
CA LYS A 310 27.22 34.60 -4.42
C LYS A 310 26.26 35.05 -5.53
N GLN A 311 26.32 36.33 -5.92
CA GLN A 311 25.57 36.87 -7.06
C GLN A 311 26.01 36.27 -8.39
N VAL A 312 27.33 36.03 -8.58
CA VAL A 312 27.83 35.29 -9.76
C VAL A 312 27.26 33.85 -9.80
N LYS A 313 27.39 33.13 -8.69
CA LYS A 313 26.79 31.78 -8.57
C LYS A 313 25.28 31.78 -8.78
N LYS A 314 24.57 32.80 -8.30
CA LYS A 314 23.14 32.94 -8.53
C LYS A 314 22.83 33.09 -10.03
N LYS A 315 23.63 33.88 -10.79
CA LYS A 315 23.47 34.03 -12.25
C LYS A 315 23.69 32.70 -12.97
N GLU A 316 24.73 31.94 -12.58
CA GLU A 316 24.98 30.60 -13.14
C GLU A 316 23.82 29.65 -12.88
N LEU A 317 23.28 29.65 -11.65
CA LEU A 317 22.12 28.84 -11.31
C LEU A 317 20.87 29.24 -12.11
N VAL A 318 20.64 30.54 -12.31
CA VAL A 318 19.52 31.03 -13.13
C VAL A 318 19.65 30.56 -14.58
N HIS A 319 20.89 30.60 -15.13
CA HIS A 319 21.14 30.09 -16.49
C HIS A 319 20.88 28.58 -16.56
N ALA A 320 21.40 27.80 -15.59
CA ALA A 320 21.18 26.36 -15.53
C ALA A 320 19.70 25.98 -15.35
N ILE A 321 18.96 26.74 -14.56
CA ILE A 321 17.50 26.60 -14.41
C ILE A 321 16.79 26.84 -15.76
N GLY A 322 17.25 27.87 -16.51
CA GLY A 322 16.70 28.17 -17.84
C GLY A 322 16.93 27.04 -18.85
N GLU A 323 18.14 26.47 -18.87
CA GLU A 323 18.46 25.33 -19.75
C GLU A 323 17.68 24.07 -19.36
N LEU A 324 17.57 23.77 -18.06
CA LEU A 324 16.73 22.68 -17.58
C LEU A 324 15.25 22.90 -17.89
N GLY A 325 14.79 24.15 -17.82
CA GLY A 325 13.44 24.52 -18.23
C GLY A 325 13.15 24.17 -19.70
N LYS A 326 14.13 24.43 -20.59
CA LYS A 326 14.01 24.03 -22.01
C LYS A 326 13.91 22.51 -22.16
N ILE A 327 14.81 21.78 -21.49
CA ILE A 327 14.81 20.30 -21.52
C ILE A 327 13.47 19.73 -21.00
N ILE A 328 12.96 20.29 -19.90
CA ILE A 328 11.65 19.89 -19.35
C ILE A 328 10.55 20.18 -20.38
N GLN A 329 10.58 21.35 -21.01
CA GLN A 329 9.60 21.72 -22.04
C GLN A 329 9.65 20.79 -23.24
N GLU A 330 10.85 20.49 -23.75
CA GLU A 330 11.05 19.56 -24.86
C GLU A 330 10.55 18.15 -24.52
N SER A 331 10.95 17.64 -23.34
CA SER A 331 10.52 16.32 -22.90
C SER A 331 9.01 16.27 -22.61
N THR A 332 8.43 17.36 -22.09
CA THR A 332 6.99 17.47 -21.88
C THR A 332 6.24 17.46 -23.21
N ASN A 333 6.72 18.23 -24.19
CA ASN A 333 6.13 18.25 -25.52
C ASN A 333 6.20 16.85 -26.17
N ARG A 334 7.37 16.19 -26.05
CA ARG A 334 7.53 14.81 -26.56
C ARG A 334 6.62 13.82 -25.85
N MET A 335 6.46 13.93 -24.53
CA MET A 335 5.52 13.10 -23.77
C MET A 335 4.07 13.32 -24.18
N GLU A 336 3.70 14.56 -24.53
CA GLU A 336 2.37 14.85 -25.07
C GLU A 336 2.16 14.24 -26.47
N GLU A 337 3.18 14.31 -27.34
CA GLU A 337 3.14 13.61 -28.63
C GLU A 337 2.95 12.09 -28.43
N ILE A 338 3.71 11.49 -27.50
CA ILE A 338 3.60 10.08 -27.14
C ILE A 338 2.19 9.77 -26.63
N ARG A 339 1.61 10.66 -25.81
CA ARG A 339 0.24 10.51 -25.30
C ARG A 339 -0.77 10.48 -26.47
N VAL A 340 -0.66 11.44 -27.39
CA VAL A 340 -1.54 11.52 -28.56
C VAL A 340 -1.42 10.27 -29.43
N ILE A 341 -0.18 9.80 -29.66
CA ILE A 341 0.06 8.57 -30.41
C ILE A 341 -0.53 7.35 -29.66
N SER A 342 -0.35 7.27 -28.35
CA SER A 342 -0.93 6.19 -27.52
C SER A 342 -2.47 6.19 -27.55
N GLU A 343 -3.08 7.38 -27.55
CA GLU A 343 -4.53 7.51 -27.74
C GLU A 343 -4.96 7.05 -29.14
N SER A 344 -4.16 7.39 -30.17
CA SER A 344 -4.39 6.90 -31.53
C SER A 344 -4.26 5.38 -31.63
N ILE A 345 -3.23 4.79 -31.01
CA ILE A 345 -3.09 3.33 -30.90
C ILE A 345 -4.33 2.74 -30.26
N THR A 346 -4.79 3.30 -29.12
CA THR A 346 -5.99 2.83 -28.42
C THR A 346 -7.24 2.95 -29.32
N GLY A 347 -7.36 4.05 -30.06
CA GLY A 347 -8.45 4.26 -31.03
C GLY A 347 -8.44 3.22 -32.16
N ILE A 348 -7.25 2.94 -32.72
CA ILE A 348 -7.09 1.92 -33.76
C ILE A 348 -7.38 0.52 -33.19
N GLN A 349 -6.87 0.18 -31.99
CA GLN A 349 -7.15 -1.08 -31.31
C GLN A 349 -8.66 -1.29 -31.05
N LYS A 350 -9.35 -0.21 -30.65
CA LYS A 350 -10.81 -0.24 -30.52
C LYS A 350 -11.49 -0.54 -31.85
N THR A 351 -10.98 0.06 -32.95
CA THR A 351 -11.52 -0.20 -34.31
C THR A 351 -11.26 -1.65 -34.73
N ILE A 352 -10.08 -2.20 -34.42
CA ILE A 352 -9.77 -3.62 -34.65
C ILE A 352 -10.79 -4.50 -33.93
N GLY A 353 -11.10 -4.21 -32.66
CA GLY A 353 -12.11 -4.96 -31.89
C GLY A 353 -13.51 -4.93 -32.54
N VAL A 354 -13.91 -3.79 -33.12
CA VAL A 354 -15.18 -3.69 -33.86
C VAL A 354 -15.18 -4.57 -35.10
N ILE A 355 -14.11 -4.52 -35.92
CA ILE A 355 -13.99 -5.36 -37.12
C ILE A 355 -13.99 -6.86 -36.76
N GLN A 356 -13.29 -7.23 -35.67
CA GLN A 356 -13.31 -8.62 -35.16
C GLN A 356 -14.73 -9.06 -34.76
N THR A 357 -15.51 -8.15 -34.17
CA THR A 357 -16.92 -8.43 -33.83
C THR A 357 -17.77 -8.63 -35.10
N GLU A 358 -17.51 -7.88 -36.15
CA GLU A 358 -18.18 -8.02 -37.45
C GLU A 358 -17.82 -9.37 -38.12
N ILE A 359 -16.54 -9.78 -38.05
CA ILE A 359 -16.09 -11.10 -38.51
C ILE A 359 -16.86 -12.21 -37.80
N VAL A 360 -16.98 -12.11 -36.47
CA VAL A 360 -17.75 -13.07 -35.66
C VAL A 360 -19.23 -13.06 -36.05
N SER A 361 -19.79 -11.88 -36.36
CA SER A 361 -21.17 -11.76 -36.84
C SER A 361 -21.38 -12.44 -38.18
N ASN A 362 -20.48 -12.23 -39.13
CA ASN A 362 -20.54 -12.88 -40.44
C ASN A 362 -20.33 -14.39 -40.35
N GLN A 363 -19.46 -14.89 -39.48
CA GLN A 363 -19.30 -16.30 -39.19
C GLN A 363 -20.58 -16.92 -38.60
N LYS A 364 -21.26 -16.19 -37.71
CA LYS A 364 -22.57 -16.59 -37.18
C LYS A 364 -23.63 -16.65 -38.29
N TYR A 365 -23.56 -15.72 -39.23
CA TYR A 365 -24.47 -15.73 -40.38
C TYR A 365 -24.25 -16.93 -41.26
N ILE A 366 -22.98 -17.28 -41.56
CA ILE A 366 -22.63 -18.53 -42.25
C ILE A 366 -23.18 -19.75 -41.52
N LYS A 367 -22.97 -19.82 -40.19
CA LYS A 367 -23.52 -20.93 -39.40
C LYS A 367 -25.05 -21.01 -39.46
N LYS A 368 -25.72 -19.85 -39.46
CA LYS A 368 -27.17 -19.82 -39.61
C LYS A 368 -27.64 -20.36 -40.97
N LEU A 369 -26.97 -19.94 -42.06
CA LEU A 369 -27.28 -20.46 -43.42
C LEU A 369 -26.99 -21.95 -43.51
N GLN A 370 -25.94 -22.46 -42.91
CA GLN A 370 -25.65 -23.90 -42.81
C GLN A 370 -26.78 -24.67 -42.11
N SER A 371 -27.36 -24.08 -41.05
CA SER A 371 -28.52 -24.69 -40.40
C SER A 371 -29.76 -24.67 -41.29
N GLU A 372 -30.00 -23.61 -42.04
CA GLU A 372 -31.11 -23.53 -42.99
C GLU A 372 -30.98 -24.55 -44.16
N ILE A 373 -29.75 -24.81 -44.64
CA ILE A 373 -29.44 -25.87 -45.58
C ILE A 373 -29.78 -27.24 -44.97
N GLU A 374 -29.42 -27.43 -43.71
CA GLU A 374 -29.72 -28.68 -42.99
C GLU A 374 -31.22 -28.87 -42.83
N ASP A 375 -31.94 -27.81 -42.52
CA ASP A 375 -33.42 -27.79 -42.42
C ASP A 375 -34.06 -28.19 -43.76
N LEU A 376 -33.55 -27.65 -44.84
CA LEU A 376 -34.01 -28.02 -46.20
C LEU A 376 -33.67 -29.44 -46.56
N ARG A 377 -32.59 -30.03 -46.05
CA ARG A 377 -32.22 -31.42 -46.18
C ARG A 377 -33.12 -32.34 -45.39
N THR A 378 -33.78 -31.82 -44.34
CA THR A 378 -34.58 -32.63 -43.42
C THR A 378 -36.10 -32.60 -43.67
N GLU A 379 -36.57 -31.95 -44.74
CA GLU A 379 -38.00 -31.75 -45.06
C GLU A 379 -38.74 -33.04 -45.56
N SER A 380 -38.65 -34.16 -44.91
CA SER A 380 -39.45 -35.37 -45.14
C SER A 380 -40.18 -35.86 -43.88
N THR A 381 -40.97 -36.88 -43.96
CA THR A 381 -42.09 -37.29 -43.09
C THR A 381 -41.78 -37.57 -41.60
N GLY A 382 -40.58 -37.50 -41.13
CA GLY A 382 -40.22 -37.48 -39.69
C GLY A 382 -39.81 -36.11 -39.16
N LYS A 383 -40.01 -35.10 -39.96
CA LYS A 383 -39.41 -33.80 -39.96
C LYS A 383 -39.90 -32.85 -38.87
N LYS A 384 -41.20 -32.83 -38.60
CA LYS A 384 -41.77 -31.88 -37.65
C LYS A 384 -41.19 -32.01 -36.25
N ASP A 385 -40.97 -33.26 -35.83
CA ASP A 385 -40.44 -33.54 -34.48
C ASP A 385 -38.92 -33.26 -34.39
N THR A 386 -38.16 -33.56 -35.45
CA THR A 386 -36.72 -33.28 -35.51
C THR A 386 -36.44 -31.81 -35.77
N GLN A 387 -37.27 -31.13 -36.60
CA GLN A 387 -37.21 -29.70 -36.83
C GLN A 387 -37.49 -28.92 -35.51
N SER A 388 -38.55 -29.32 -34.76
CA SER A 388 -38.84 -28.73 -33.47
C SER A 388 -37.68 -28.88 -32.47
N LYS A 389 -36.99 -30.03 -32.48
CA LYS A 389 -35.80 -30.23 -31.62
C LYS A 389 -34.61 -29.41 -32.06
N ILE A 390 -34.45 -29.11 -33.34
CA ILE A 390 -33.40 -28.21 -33.85
C ILE A 390 -33.74 -26.80 -33.46
N ASP A 391 -34.98 -26.34 -33.67
CA ASP A 391 -35.44 -24.97 -33.32
C ASP A 391 -35.26 -24.70 -31.81
N ASP A 392 -35.69 -25.65 -30.94
CA ASP A 392 -35.50 -25.59 -29.49
C ASP A 392 -34.01 -25.53 -29.11
N GLY A 393 -33.17 -26.29 -29.83
CA GLY A 393 -31.73 -26.28 -29.60
C GLY A 393 -31.05 -24.97 -29.98
N GLU A 394 -31.46 -24.36 -31.11
CA GLU A 394 -30.96 -23.08 -31.57
C GLU A 394 -31.37 -21.93 -30.61
N GLU A 395 -32.60 -21.95 -30.10
CA GLU A 395 -33.02 -20.99 -29.11
C GLU A 395 -32.16 -21.09 -27.83
N GLN A 396 -31.92 -22.32 -27.38
CA GLN A 396 -31.02 -22.56 -26.23
C GLN A 396 -29.58 -22.08 -26.51
N LEU A 397 -29.07 -22.34 -27.73
CA LEU A 397 -27.75 -21.91 -28.16
C LEU A 397 -27.64 -20.38 -28.19
N ASN A 398 -28.66 -19.70 -28.73
CA ASN A 398 -28.71 -18.23 -28.73
C ASN A 398 -28.71 -17.66 -27.30
N VAL A 399 -29.45 -18.26 -26.37
CA VAL A 399 -29.42 -17.87 -24.95
C VAL A 399 -28.02 -18.05 -24.36
N LEU A 400 -27.35 -19.15 -24.71
CA LEU A 400 -26.00 -19.40 -24.24
C LEU A 400 -24.97 -18.43 -24.84
N HIS A 401 -25.12 -18.07 -26.12
CA HIS A 401 -24.28 -17.05 -26.75
C HIS A 401 -24.51 -15.67 -26.14
N ALA A 402 -25.76 -15.25 -25.92
CA ALA A 402 -26.07 -14.01 -25.23
C ALA A 402 -25.47 -13.99 -23.80
N LYS A 403 -25.58 -15.12 -23.09
CA LYS A 403 -24.93 -15.29 -21.77
C LYS A 403 -23.41 -15.14 -21.89
N LYS A 404 -22.79 -15.79 -22.89
CA LYS A 404 -21.35 -15.71 -23.13
C LYS A 404 -20.91 -14.27 -23.45
N GLU A 405 -21.69 -13.54 -24.24
CA GLU A 405 -21.42 -12.14 -24.55
C GLU A 405 -21.46 -11.27 -23.29
N THR A 406 -22.49 -11.43 -22.48
CA THR A 406 -22.61 -10.74 -21.18
C THR A 406 -21.42 -11.06 -20.26
N LEU A 407 -21.04 -12.34 -20.19
CA LEU A 407 -19.87 -12.76 -19.42
C LEU A 407 -18.57 -12.16 -19.99
N THR A 408 -18.44 -12.09 -21.31
CA THR A 408 -17.26 -11.47 -21.94
C THR A 408 -17.17 -9.99 -21.60
N GLU A 409 -18.29 -9.28 -21.65
CA GLU A 409 -18.35 -7.87 -21.22
C GLU A 409 -17.99 -7.71 -19.74
N GLN A 410 -18.54 -8.56 -18.88
CA GLN A 410 -18.17 -8.57 -17.45
C GLN A 410 -16.68 -8.87 -17.26
N GLY A 411 -16.09 -9.74 -18.07
CA GLY A 411 -14.67 -10.03 -18.09
C GLY A 411 -13.83 -8.78 -18.33
N HIS A 412 -14.21 -7.94 -19.27
CA HIS A 412 -13.53 -6.66 -19.53
C HIS A 412 -13.57 -5.72 -18.33
N TYR A 413 -14.73 -5.64 -17.63
CA TYR A 413 -14.80 -4.85 -16.39
C TYR A 413 -13.89 -5.41 -15.31
N TYR A 414 -13.81 -6.74 -15.17
CA TYR A 414 -12.90 -7.39 -14.23
C TYR A 414 -11.44 -7.15 -14.58
N ASP A 415 -11.07 -7.14 -15.84
CA ASP A 415 -9.71 -6.85 -16.30
C ASP A 415 -9.30 -5.40 -15.99
N ILE A 416 -10.21 -4.45 -16.26
CA ILE A 416 -10.01 -3.04 -15.90
C ILE A 416 -9.89 -2.90 -14.39
N ALA A 417 -10.82 -3.48 -13.63
CA ALA A 417 -10.79 -3.43 -12.18
C ALA A 417 -9.52 -4.08 -11.61
N SER A 418 -9.11 -5.23 -12.17
CA SER A 418 -7.85 -5.91 -11.81
C SER A 418 -6.64 -5.02 -12.05
N THR A 419 -6.61 -4.33 -13.17
CA THR A 419 -5.52 -3.39 -13.51
C THR A 419 -5.48 -2.20 -12.56
N LEU A 420 -6.64 -1.66 -12.20
CA LEU A 420 -6.75 -0.57 -11.24
C LEU A 420 -6.36 -0.98 -9.82
N LEU A 421 -6.68 -2.21 -9.41
CA LEU A 421 -6.40 -2.73 -8.07
C LEU A 421 -5.02 -3.39 -7.95
N LYS A 422 -4.28 -3.60 -9.04
CA LYS A 422 -2.86 -4.01 -9.00
C LYS A 422 -2.01 -3.00 -8.24
N ASP A 423 -0.83 -3.45 -7.82
CA ASP A 423 0.12 -2.62 -7.06
C ASP A 423 0.48 -1.30 -7.77
N GLN A 424 0.58 -1.32 -9.09
CA GLN A 424 0.85 -0.14 -9.94
C GLN A 424 -0.40 0.67 -10.31
N GLY A 425 -1.58 0.31 -9.81
CA GLY A 425 -2.85 0.98 -10.09
C GLY A 425 -3.14 2.17 -9.17
N VAL A 426 -4.38 2.21 -8.65
CA VAL A 426 -4.87 3.31 -7.80
C VAL A 426 -4.01 3.49 -6.54
N ARG A 427 -3.56 2.38 -5.92
CA ARG A 427 -2.72 2.42 -4.72
C ARG A 427 -1.42 3.19 -4.95
N GLN A 428 -0.72 2.89 -6.04
CA GLN A 428 0.52 3.59 -6.37
C GLN A 428 0.28 5.08 -6.67
N LYS A 429 -0.82 5.42 -7.35
CA LYS A 429 -1.17 6.82 -7.59
C LYS A 429 -1.40 7.59 -6.30
N ILE A 430 -2.06 6.98 -5.32
CA ILE A 430 -2.26 7.58 -4.00
C ILE A 430 -0.91 7.71 -3.28
N ILE A 431 -0.13 6.63 -3.20
CA ILE A 431 1.20 6.64 -2.56
C ILE A 431 2.07 7.75 -3.16
N LYS A 432 2.11 7.86 -4.48
CA LYS A 432 2.87 8.89 -5.20
C LYS A 432 2.54 10.33 -4.76
N GLN A 433 1.29 10.60 -4.40
CA GLN A 433 0.89 11.91 -3.89
C GLN A 433 1.40 12.16 -2.47
N TYR A 434 1.55 11.09 -1.66
CA TYR A 434 1.97 11.20 -0.25
C TYR A 434 3.48 11.12 -0.05
N VAL A 435 4.22 10.46 -0.95
CA VAL A 435 5.69 10.34 -0.87
C VAL A 435 6.38 11.71 -0.70
N PRO A 436 6.06 12.76 -1.47
CA PRO A 436 6.67 14.08 -1.24
C PRO A 436 6.35 14.67 0.13
N ILE A 437 5.14 14.45 0.65
CA ILE A 437 4.72 14.90 1.98
C ILE A 437 5.52 14.15 3.04
N MET A 438 5.66 12.82 2.91
CA MET A 438 6.47 11.99 3.80
C MET A 438 7.91 12.47 3.81
N ASN A 439 8.52 12.65 2.65
CA ASN A 439 9.91 13.11 2.51
C ASN A 439 10.12 14.48 3.17
N ASN A 440 9.20 15.40 2.99
CA ASN A 440 9.26 16.71 3.63
C ASN A 440 9.17 16.57 5.16
N MET A 441 8.26 15.76 5.68
CA MET A 441 8.12 15.52 7.12
C MET A 441 9.36 14.85 7.70
N ILE A 442 9.87 13.81 7.06
CA ILE A 442 11.08 13.10 7.50
C ILE A 442 12.24 14.10 7.61
N ASN A 443 12.49 14.87 6.57
CA ASN A 443 13.58 15.85 6.56
C ASN A 443 13.37 16.96 7.60
N LYS A 444 12.13 17.38 7.85
CA LYS A 444 11.80 18.32 8.93
C LYS A 444 12.15 17.75 10.30
N TYR A 445 11.77 16.51 10.58
CA TYR A 445 12.10 15.85 11.85
C TYR A 445 13.59 15.57 11.99
N LEU A 446 14.27 15.17 10.91
CA LEU A 446 15.73 15.01 10.92
C LEU A 446 16.43 16.32 11.24
N ALA A 447 16.02 17.42 10.63
CA ALA A 447 16.55 18.75 10.95
C ALA A 447 16.29 19.17 12.41
N SER A 448 15.11 18.83 12.95
CA SER A 448 14.78 19.09 14.37
C SER A 448 15.60 18.23 15.34
N LEU A 449 16.14 17.11 14.88
CA LEU A 449 17.05 16.24 15.61
C LEU A 449 18.53 16.59 15.33
N GLU A 450 18.81 17.75 14.76
CA GLU A 450 20.13 18.22 14.37
C GLU A 450 20.88 17.27 13.41
N PHE A 451 20.11 16.50 12.63
CA PHE A 451 20.66 15.57 11.64
C PHE A 451 20.36 16.06 10.22
N PHE A 452 21.31 16.76 9.64
CA PHE A 452 21.15 17.48 8.37
C PHE A 452 21.57 16.62 7.18
N VAL A 453 20.71 15.72 6.80
CA VAL A 453 20.82 14.90 5.57
C VAL A 453 19.60 15.11 4.68
N GLY A 454 19.74 14.89 3.40
CA GLY A 454 18.61 14.81 2.47
C GLY A 454 18.11 13.38 2.40
N PHE A 455 17.02 13.07 3.06
CA PHE A 455 16.38 11.76 3.04
C PHE A 455 15.24 11.74 2.02
N GLU A 456 15.25 10.78 1.12
CA GLU A 456 14.24 10.60 0.09
C GLU A 456 13.80 9.13 0.07
N LEU A 457 12.50 8.89 0.16
CA LEU A 457 11.86 7.64 -0.20
C LEU A 457 11.28 7.75 -1.60
N ASP A 458 11.42 6.71 -2.39
CA ASP A 458 10.72 6.57 -3.67
C ASP A 458 9.31 5.95 -3.51
N GLU A 459 8.63 5.70 -4.61
CA GLU A 459 7.29 5.08 -4.64
C GLU A 459 7.31 3.59 -4.21
N SER A 460 8.48 2.98 -4.17
CA SER A 460 8.71 1.60 -3.69
C SER A 460 9.16 1.57 -2.23
N PHE A 461 9.28 2.75 -1.60
CA PHE A 461 9.81 2.95 -0.25
C PHE A 461 11.27 2.50 -0.10
N GLU A 462 12.04 2.62 -1.20
CA GLU A 462 13.49 2.51 -1.15
C GLU A 462 14.08 3.88 -0.82
N GLU A 463 15.06 3.89 0.08
CA GLU A 463 15.66 5.12 0.56
C GLU A 463 16.84 5.57 -0.30
N THR A 464 16.97 6.87 -0.41
CA THR A 464 18.18 7.54 -0.88
C THR A 464 18.53 8.64 0.11
N ILE A 465 19.68 8.53 0.78
CA ILE A 465 20.12 9.49 1.80
C ILE A 465 21.35 10.20 1.27
N LYS A 466 21.29 11.53 1.17
CA LYS A 466 22.38 12.37 0.68
C LYS A 466 22.95 13.20 1.80
N SER A 467 24.26 13.14 1.99
CA SER A 467 24.98 14.04 2.90
C SER A 467 25.17 15.42 2.27
N ARG A 468 25.63 16.40 3.09
CA ARG A 468 25.97 17.74 2.60
C ARG A 468 27.01 17.76 1.48
N PHE A 469 27.84 16.74 1.39
CA PHE A 469 28.91 16.61 0.40
C PHE A 469 28.51 15.80 -0.83
N ARG A 470 27.19 15.51 -1.03
CA ARG A 470 26.60 14.79 -2.15
C ARG A 470 26.88 13.28 -2.20
N ASP A 471 27.50 12.70 -1.18
CA ASP A 471 27.62 11.25 -1.09
C ASP A 471 26.26 10.62 -0.84
N VAL A 472 25.99 9.54 -1.54
CA VAL A 472 24.75 8.77 -1.41
C VAL A 472 24.99 7.62 -0.46
N PHE A 473 24.22 7.57 0.60
CA PHE A 473 24.27 6.54 1.61
C PHE A 473 22.97 5.74 1.63
N LYS A 474 23.06 4.54 2.15
CA LYS A 474 21.93 3.73 2.56
C LYS A 474 21.83 3.74 4.08
N TYR A 475 20.65 3.42 4.61
CA TYR A 475 20.38 3.36 6.04
C TYR A 475 21.45 2.55 6.80
N ASP A 476 21.91 1.43 6.24
CA ASP A 476 22.88 0.55 6.89
C ASP A 476 24.28 1.18 7.09
N ASN A 477 24.62 2.21 6.33
CA ASN A 477 25.91 2.89 6.41
C ASN A 477 26.05 3.82 7.63
N PHE A 478 24.94 4.12 8.32
CA PHE A 478 24.93 5.05 9.43
C PHE A 478 25.29 4.38 10.76
N SER A 479 25.86 5.15 11.68
CA SER A 479 26.08 4.75 13.06
C SER A 479 24.75 4.50 13.79
N GLN A 480 24.80 3.81 14.92
CA GLN A 480 23.60 3.52 15.73
C GLN A 480 22.85 4.79 16.14
N GLY A 481 23.57 5.84 16.53
CA GLY A 481 22.96 7.13 16.91
C GLY A 481 22.28 7.84 15.74
N GLU A 482 22.88 7.81 14.55
CA GLU A 482 22.29 8.36 13.33
C GLU A 482 21.07 7.53 12.88
N LYS A 483 21.16 6.19 12.92
CA LYS A 483 20.04 5.29 12.66
C LYS A 483 18.86 5.59 13.58
N MET A 484 19.13 5.80 14.86
CA MET A 484 18.09 6.13 15.83
C MET A 484 17.39 7.46 15.48
N ARG A 485 18.12 8.48 15.02
CA ARG A 485 17.54 9.76 14.57
C ARG A 485 16.67 9.56 13.33
N ILE A 486 17.10 8.71 12.40
CA ILE A 486 16.29 8.35 11.22
C ILE A 486 15.02 7.61 11.66
N ASP A 487 15.13 6.63 12.53
CA ASP A 487 14.01 5.82 13.01
C ASP A 487 12.98 6.68 13.78
N LEU A 488 13.47 7.63 14.59
CA LEU A 488 12.62 8.63 15.25
C LEU A 488 11.91 9.53 14.25
N ALA A 489 12.61 10.04 13.25
CA ALA A 489 12.01 10.87 12.21
C ALA A 489 10.95 10.11 11.40
N LEU A 490 11.19 8.85 11.10
CA LEU A 490 10.24 7.96 10.46
C LEU A 490 9.02 7.71 11.37
N LEU A 491 9.23 7.33 12.63
CA LEU A 491 8.16 7.11 13.61
C LEU A 491 7.23 8.33 13.71
N PHE A 492 7.80 9.52 13.87
CA PHE A 492 7.01 10.75 13.95
C PHE A 492 6.30 11.08 12.65
N THR A 493 6.93 10.80 11.52
CA THR A 493 6.31 10.95 10.20
C THR A 493 5.11 10.01 10.07
N TRP A 494 5.25 8.74 10.44
CA TRP A 494 4.16 7.76 10.39
C TRP A 494 2.99 8.16 11.30
N ARG A 495 3.28 8.63 12.51
CA ARG A 495 2.24 9.15 13.41
C ARG A 495 1.54 10.39 12.83
N ALA A 496 2.29 11.31 12.26
CA ALA A 496 1.72 12.50 11.64
C ALA A 496 0.83 12.16 10.43
N ILE A 497 1.26 11.25 9.57
CA ILE A 497 0.47 10.75 8.43
C ILE A 497 -0.80 10.03 8.92
N ALA A 498 -0.68 9.14 9.89
CA ALA A 498 -1.82 8.45 10.48
C ALA A 498 -2.85 9.42 11.07
N ARG A 499 -2.38 10.49 11.74
CA ARG A 499 -3.23 11.56 12.28
C ARG A 499 -3.90 12.37 11.17
N MET A 500 -3.16 12.73 10.12
CA MET A 500 -3.71 13.46 8.96
C MET A 500 -4.83 12.67 8.26
N LYS A 501 -4.65 11.37 8.16
CA LYS A 501 -5.64 10.46 7.53
C LYS A 501 -6.74 10.04 8.48
N ASN A 502 -6.63 10.35 9.76
CA ASN A 502 -7.53 9.88 10.82
C ASN A 502 -7.67 8.34 10.82
N SER A 503 -6.59 7.66 10.41
CA SER A 503 -6.51 6.20 10.30
C SER A 503 -6.06 5.58 11.62
N VAL A 504 -4.84 5.10 11.67
CA VAL A 504 -4.18 4.41 12.78
C VAL A 504 -3.67 5.42 13.83
N ASN A 505 -4.56 6.21 14.42
CA ASN A 505 -4.17 7.24 15.37
C ASN A 505 -4.40 6.78 16.82
N THR A 506 -3.33 6.79 17.64
CA THR A 506 -3.36 6.37 19.04
C THR A 506 -2.81 7.44 19.96
N ASN A 507 -3.28 7.43 21.23
CA ASN A 507 -2.67 8.25 22.28
C ASN A 507 -1.34 7.72 22.80
N LEU A 508 -0.96 6.48 22.49
CA LEU A 508 0.16 5.78 23.11
C LEU A 508 1.44 5.86 22.26
N LEU A 509 2.56 6.14 22.91
CA LEU A 509 3.91 6.00 22.37
C LEU A 509 4.81 5.42 23.44
N VAL A 510 5.51 4.33 23.15
CA VAL A 510 6.47 3.69 24.06
C VAL A 510 7.86 3.69 23.43
N LEU A 511 8.81 4.26 24.12
CA LEU A 511 10.21 4.39 23.71
C LEU A 511 11.08 3.54 24.64
N ASP A 512 11.62 2.44 24.12
CA ASP A 512 12.37 1.47 24.92
C ASP A 512 13.88 1.63 24.68
N GLU A 513 14.61 2.04 25.71
CA GLU A 513 16.07 2.23 25.72
C GLU A 513 16.61 3.21 24.67
N VAL A 514 15.79 4.09 24.12
CA VAL A 514 16.17 5.06 23.08
C VAL A 514 17.25 6.04 23.60
N PHE A 515 17.20 6.37 24.90
CA PHE A 515 18.13 7.30 25.54
C PHE A 515 19.41 6.63 26.08
N ASP A 516 19.43 5.32 26.16
CA ASP A 516 20.49 4.63 26.89
C ASP A 516 21.76 4.42 26.09
N SER A 517 21.65 4.22 24.79
CA SER A 517 22.79 3.85 23.93
C SER A 517 23.05 4.81 22.76
N SER A 518 22.09 5.66 22.38
CA SER A 518 22.09 6.24 21.04
C SER A 518 22.05 7.78 21.00
N LEU A 519 21.75 8.45 22.12
CA LEU A 519 21.69 9.91 22.18
C LEU A 519 22.68 10.42 23.24
N ASP A 520 23.44 11.45 22.88
CA ASP A 520 24.22 12.25 23.82
C ASP A 520 23.33 13.20 24.63
N VAL A 521 23.90 13.92 25.56
CA VAL A 521 23.13 14.82 26.46
C VAL A 521 22.42 15.91 25.67
N ALA A 522 23.05 16.50 24.67
CA ALA A 522 22.46 17.52 23.82
C ALA A 522 21.33 16.94 22.96
N GLY A 523 21.55 15.79 22.32
CA GLY A 523 20.51 15.10 21.55
C GLY A 523 19.32 14.64 22.39
N THR A 524 19.54 14.34 23.67
CA THR A 524 18.47 14.03 24.62
C THR A 524 17.58 15.25 24.87
N ASP A 525 18.17 16.42 25.09
CA ASP A 525 17.41 17.65 25.33
C ASP A 525 16.61 18.10 24.11
N ASP A 526 17.20 18.00 22.93
CA ASP A 526 16.52 18.36 21.68
C ASP A 526 15.39 17.39 21.35
N PHE A 527 15.61 16.11 21.62
CA PHE A 527 14.56 15.11 21.50
C PHE A 527 13.39 15.36 22.49
N LEU A 528 13.68 15.73 23.75
CA LEU A 528 12.64 16.07 24.72
C LEU A 528 11.87 17.32 24.32
N LYS A 529 12.53 18.33 23.75
CA LYS A 529 11.86 19.51 23.17
C LYS A 529 10.93 19.07 22.03
N LEU A 530 11.40 18.19 21.14
CA LEU A 530 10.58 17.65 20.04
C LEU A 530 9.38 16.86 20.58
N LEU A 531 9.58 16.00 21.57
CA LEU A 531 8.49 15.27 22.24
C LEU A 531 7.43 16.22 22.78
N ASN A 532 7.82 17.27 23.48
CA ASN A 532 6.89 18.25 24.04
C ASN A 532 6.05 18.97 22.98
N THR A 533 6.58 19.16 21.77
CA THR A 533 5.79 19.72 20.65
C THR A 533 4.81 18.73 20.04
N LEU A 534 5.02 17.43 20.23
CA LEU A 534 4.21 16.35 19.65
C LEU A 534 3.15 15.80 20.63
N THR A 535 3.31 16.06 21.93
CA THR A 535 2.57 15.36 22.99
C THR A 535 1.22 15.96 23.36
N GLU A 536 0.73 17.02 22.72
CA GLU A 536 -0.59 17.62 23.10
C GLU A 536 -1.76 16.61 23.21
N LYS A 537 -1.64 15.43 22.57
CA LYS A 537 -2.65 14.34 22.63
C LYS A 537 -2.00 12.94 22.63
N THR A 538 -0.77 12.83 23.12
CA THR A 538 -0.04 11.54 23.13
C THR A 538 0.56 11.31 24.52
N ASN A 539 0.33 10.13 25.07
CA ASN A 539 0.94 9.68 26.30
C ASN A 539 2.23 8.92 25.95
N VAL A 540 3.35 9.41 26.41
CA VAL A 540 4.68 8.86 26.08
C VAL A 540 5.25 8.14 27.27
N PHE A 541 5.54 6.84 27.10
CA PHE A 541 6.25 6.02 28.06
C PHE A 541 7.69 5.85 27.60
N ILE A 542 8.64 6.22 28.44
CA ILE A 542 10.05 6.10 28.16
C ILE A 542 10.68 5.12 29.13
N ILE A 543 11.14 4.02 28.60
CA ILE A 543 11.86 3.00 29.35
C ILE A 543 13.35 3.30 29.24
N SER A 544 14.03 3.50 30.39
CA SER A 544 15.45 3.85 30.42
C SER A 544 16.15 3.24 31.63
N HIS A 545 17.45 3.05 31.49
CA HIS A 545 18.38 2.69 32.58
C HIS A 545 19.06 3.92 33.20
N LYS A 546 19.04 5.08 32.52
CA LYS A 546 19.66 6.34 32.95
C LYS A 546 18.72 7.16 33.85
N GLY A 547 18.18 6.53 34.89
CA GLY A 547 17.16 7.13 35.75
C GLY A 547 17.53 8.47 36.36
N GLU A 548 18.76 8.60 36.89
CA GLU A 548 19.20 9.79 37.61
C GLU A 548 19.28 11.04 36.71
N ALA A 549 19.64 10.88 35.45
CA ALA A 549 19.76 12.01 34.50
C ALA A 549 18.42 12.48 33.92
N LEU A 550 17.37 11.67 34.03
CA LEU A 550 16.08 11.89 33.39
C LEU A 550 14.96 12.19 34.39
N TYR A 551 15.15 11.95 35.69
CA TYR A 551 14.10 11.97 36.72
C TYR A 551 13.31 13.28 36.75
N ASP A 552 14.00 14.40 36.71
CA ASP A 552 13.40 15.75 36.82
C ASP A 552 12.74 16.25 35.51
N LYS A 553 12.83 15.47 34.45
CA LYS A 553 12.36 15.89 33.11
C LYS A 553 10.99 15.32 32.74
N PHE A 554 10.39 14.46 33.61
CA PHE A 554 9.14 13.76 33.34
C PHE A 554 8.06 14.04 34.37
N ASN A 555 6.80 14.04 33.91
CA ASN A 555 5.66 14.33 34.77
C ASN A 555 5.33 13.18 35.74
N ASN A 556 5.71 11.97 35.38
CA ASN A 556 5.47 10.78 36.18
C ASN A 556 6.64 9.81 36.06
N VAL A 557 6.95 9.09 37.13
CA VAL A 557 8.02 8.09 37.17
C VAL A 557 7.49 6.82 37.77
N LEU A 558 7.58 5.75 37.00
CA LEU A 558 7.22 4.38 37.42
C LEU A 558 8.49 3.56 37.64
N ARG A 559 8.60 2.92 38.74
CA ARG A 559 9.77 2.09 39.08
C ARG A 559 9.39 0.61 39.13
N PHE A 560 10.04 -0.17 38.26
CA PHE A 560 9.96 -1.64 38.34
C PHE A 560 11.08 -2.18 39.21
N GLU A 561 10.72 -3.13 40.06
CA GLU A 561 11.65 -3.85 40.94
C GLU A 561 11.41 -5.37 40.92
N LYS A 562 12.42 -6.11 41.35
CA LYS A 562 12.26 -7.54 41.63
C LYS A 562 11.97 -7.76 43.12
N TYR A 563 10.83 -8.36 43.38
CA TYR A 563 10.48 -8.81 44.73
C TYR A 563 10.22 -10.31 44.74
N LYS A 564 10.96 -11.06 45.53
CA LYS A 564 10.87 -12.53 45.60
C LYS A 564 10.88 -13.22 44.23
N ASN A 565 11.81 -12.83 43.36
CA ASN A 565 11.99 -13.30 41.98
C ASN A 565 10.92 -12.86 40.96
N PHE A 566 9.91 -12.10 41.34
CA PHE A 566 8.91 -11.57 40.41
C PHE A 566 9.10 -10.06 40.20
N SER A 567 8.81 -9.64 39.02
CA SER A 567 8.74 -8.21 38.66
C SER A 567 7.44 -7.61 39.14
N ARG A 568 7.51 -6.43 39.80
CA ARG A 568 6.36 -5.65 40.22
C ARG A 568 6.64 -4.15 40.06
N LEU A 569 5.60 -3.35 40.07
CA LEU A 569 5.74 -1.91 40.28
C LEU A 569 6.12 -1.66 41.74
N ALA A 570 7.11 -0.80 41.97
CA ALA A 570 7.40 -0.30 43.29
C ALA A 570 6.29 0.65 43.75
N GLU A 571 5.88 0.54 45.01
CA GLU A 571 4.89 1.43 45.62
C GLU A 571 5.41 2.85 45.74
#